data_b57009e6d3fda3100daab4b48eb4b0c5
#
_entry.id   b57009e6d3fda3100daab4b48eb4b0c5
#
_cell.length_a   1.000
_cell.length_b   1.000
_cell.length_c   1.000
_cell.angle_alpha   90.00
_cell.angle_beta   90.00
_cell.angle_gamma   90.00
#
_symmetry.space_group_name_H-M   'P 1'
#
loop_
_entity.id
_entity.type
_entity.pdbx_description
1 polymer ?
#
loop_
_entity_poly.entity_id
_entity_poly.type
_entity_poly.pdbx_seq_one_letter_code
_entity_poly.pdbx_strand_id
1 'polypeptide(L)'
;MACIMLARTFIVVVPAAVLLAGCATDKSQYPSLARRPAERLTASFDAPPAPVEIVQPAPPALVTDKLGGLVNAAEAANAKFSTREARARAVVGPAAGAKIGSESWATATIAVAQLEAARAEAMLALSDLDMLYNDASVNGQEAQTIGAARDKVIGLVARQDQVLAELRNRLGS
;
A
#
# COMPACT_ATOMS: atom_id res chain seq x y z
N MET A 1 -34.55 10.44 53.46
CA MET A 1 -33.34 10.11 52.67
C MET A 1 -33.54 10.22 51.17
N ALA A 2 -34.75 10.14 50.62
CA ALA A 2 -35.01 10.24 49.17
C ALA A 2 -34.80 11.63 48.54
N CYS A 3 -35.01 12.73 49.29
CA CYS A 3 -34.93 14.09 48.77
C CYS A 3 -33.49 14.57 48.50
N ILE A 4 -32.50 14.02 49.21
CA ILE A 4 -31.07 14.41 49.05
C ILE A 4 -30.45 13.72 47.81
N MET A 5 -30.94 12.55 47.45
CA MET A 5 -30.46 11.85 46.24
C MET A 5 -30.94 12.51 44.94
N LEU A 6 -32.16 13.03 44.89
CA LEU A 6 -32.69 13.77 43.73
C LEU A 6 -31.92 15.07 43.45
N ALA A 7 -31.57 15.83 44.53
CA ALA A 7 -30.80 17.07 44.38
C ALA A 7 -29.37 16.83 43.85
N ARG A 8 -28.75 15.71 44.21
CA ARG A 8 -27.40 15.36 43.73
C ARG A 8 -27.38 14.97 42.26
N THR A 9 -28.43 14.32 41.77
CA THR A 9 -28.55 13.92 40.36
C THR A 9 -28.78 15.14 39.46
N PHE A 10 -29.52 16.13 39.91
CA PHE A 10 -29.74 17.37 39.15
C PHE A 10 -28.49 18.23 39.02
N ILE A 11 -27.61 18.27 40.04
CA ILE A 11 -26.38 19.07 40.03
C ILE A 11 -25.35 18.51 39.06
N VAL A 12 -25.34 17.19 38.76
CA VAL A 12 -24.40 16.56 37.83
C VAL A 12 -24.91 16.61 36.38
N VAL A 13 -26.22 16.56 36.15
CA VAL A 13 -26.81 16.55 34.81
C VAL A 13 -26.76 17.93 34.14
N VAL A 14 -26.92 19.02 34.89
CA VAL A 14 -26.90 20.40 34.37
C VAL A 14 -25.55 20.79 33.79
N PRO A 15 -24.37 20.54 34.42
CA PRO A 15 -23.09 20.89 33.83
C PRO A 15 -22.73 19.98 32.62
N ALA A 16 -23.19 18.72 32.57
CA ALA A 16 -22.99 17.84 31.42
C ALA A 16 -23.75 18.32 30.18
N ALA A 17 -24.94 18.89 30.33
CA ALA A 17 -25.72 19.45 29.23
C ALA A 17 -25.08 20.73 28.64
N VAL A 18 -24.42 21.53 29.45
CA VAL A 18 -23.73 22.75 28.99
C VAL A 18 -22.46 22.43 28.17
N LEU A 19 -21.79 21.31 28.44
CA LEU A 19 -20.61 20.90 27.70
C LEU A 19 -20.92 20.37 26.27
N LEU A 20 -22.14 19.90 26.03
CA LEU A 20 -22.59 19.49 24.71
C LEU A 20 -23.04 20.64 23.79
N ALA A 21 -23.37 21.80 24.36
CA ALA A 21 -23.80 22.98 23.61
C ALA A 21 -22.62 23.71 22.91
N GLY A 22 -21.39 23.44 23.29
CA GLY A 22 -20.18 24.10 22.75
C GLY A 22 -19.76 23.69 21.35
N CYS A 23 -20.40 22.70 20.73
CA CYS A 23 -20.07 22.24 19.37
C CYS A 23 -20.98 22.81 18.27
N ALA A 24 -21.82 23.78 18.56
CA ALA A 24 -22.57 24.51 17.55
C ALA A 24 -21.63 25.49 16.83
N THR A 25 -20.79 25.00 15.97
CA THR A 25 -19.96 25.82 15.06
C THR A 25 -20.89 26.70 14.25
N ASP A 26 -20.64 28.02 14.30
CA ASP A 26 -21.42 29.00 13.54
C ASP A 26 -21.31 28.67 12.05
N LYS A 27 -22.41 28.15 11.49
CA LYS A 27 -22.48 27.74 10.08
C LYS A 27 -22.32 28.92 9.10
N SER A 28 -22.41 30.16 9.60
CA SER A 28 -22.27 31.36 8.78
C SER A 28 -20.82 31.63 8.34
N GLN A 29 -19.83 31.03 9.03
CA GLN A 29 -18.42 31.19 8.70
C GLN A 29 -17.93 30.25 7.58
N TYR A 30 -18.72 29.23 7.23
CA TYR A 30 -18.33 28.29 6.20
C TYR A 30 -19.16 28.51 4.93
N PRO A 31 -18.53 28.41 3.74
CA PRO A 31 -19.27 28.44 2.48
C PRO A 31 -20.36 27.37 2.48
N SER A 32 -21.59 27.76 2.15
CA SER A 32 -22.70 26.82 2.05
C SER A 32 -22.41 25.74 1.00
N LEU A 33 -22.54 24.47 1.37
CA LEU A 33 -22.49 23.33 0.44
C LEU A 33 -23.82 23.17 -0.35
N ALA A 34 -24.78 24.08 -0.16
CA ALA A 34 -26.00 24.07 -0.97
C ALA A 34 -25.64 24.34 -2.43
N ARG A 35 -26.26 23.61 -3.35
CA ARG A 35 -26.08 23.81 -4.80
C ARG A 35 -26.36 25.27 -5.16
N ARG A 36 -25.35 25.92 -5.75
CA ARG A 36 -25.47 27.31 -6.22
C ARG A 36 -26.44 27.39 -7.38
N PRO A 37 -27.09 28.54 -7.62
CA PRO A 37 -28.00 28.71 -8.79
C PRO A 37 -27.33 28.34 -10.12
N ALA A 38 -26.02 28.59 -10.28
CA ALA A 38 -25.26 28.19 -11.46
C ALA A 38 -25.14 26.66 -11.63
N GLU A 39 -25.15 25.90 -10.53
CA GLU A 39 -25.12 24.43 -10.55
C GLU A 39 -26.50 23.81 -10.81
N ARG A 40 -27.55 24.64 -10.76
CA ARG A 40 -28.92 24.25 -11.11
C ARG A 40 -29.26 24.49 -12.57
N LEU A 41 -28.34 25.06 -13.32
CA LEU A 41 -28.49 25.14 -14.77
C LEU A 41 -28.51 23.71 -15.29
N THR A 42 -29.71 23.17 -15.47
CA THR A 42 -29.96 22.09 -16.41
C THR A 42 -29.76 22.68 -17.83
N ALA A 43 -28.51 23.14 -18.07
CA ALA A 43 -28.09 23.35 -19.43
C ALA A 43 -28.31 22.00 -20.13
N SER A 44 -29.09 22.00 -21.18
CA SER A 44 -29.04 20.96 -22.19
C SER A 44 -27.54 20.86 -22.53
N PHE A 45 -26.82 19.91 -21.95
CA PHE A 45 -25.49 19.65 -22.38
C PHE A 45 -25.62 19.11 -23.78
N ASP A 46 -25.27 19.92 -24.77
CA ASP A 46 -24.91 19.38 -26.06
C ASP A 46 -23.99 18.20 -25.79
N ALA A 47 -24.19 17.11 -26.54
CA ALA A 47 -23.41 15.89 -26.33
C ALA A 47 -21.93 16.23 -26.02
N PRO A 48 -21.35 15.68 -24.97
CA PRO A 48 -19.96 15.99 -24.62
C PRO A 48 -19.14 15.91 -25.90
N PRO A 49 -18.28 16.89 -26.18
CA PRO A 49 -17.37 16.80 -27.31
C PRO A 49 -16.68 15.43 -27.26
N ALA A 50 -16.53 14.81 -28.43
CA ALA A 50 -15.88 13.51 -28.52
C ALA A 50 -14.58 13.55 -27.71
N PRO A 51 -14.25 12.49 -26.97
CA PRO A 51 -13.05 12.46 -26.16
C PRO A 51 -11.86 12.88 -27.02
N VAL A 52 -11.25 14.00 -26.66
CA VAL A 52 -9.99 14.41 -27.30
C VAL A 52 -8.97 13.40 -26.84
N GLU A 53 -8.42 12.63 -27.77
CA GLU A 53 -7.30 11.74 -27.49
C GLU A 53 -6.11 12.60 -27.07
N ILE A 54 -5.85 12.67 -25.76
CA ILE A 54 -4.71 13.38 -25.20
C ILE A 54 -3.49 12.46 -25.43
N VAL A 55 -2.74 12.75 -26.49
CA VAL A 55 -1.45 12.09 -26.72
C VAL A 55 -0.48 12.58 -25.65
N GLN A 56 -0.19 11.75 -24.67
CA GLN A 56 0.80 12.05 -23.65
C GLN A 56 2.21 12.03 -24.26
N PRO A 57 3.08 12.99 -23.92
CA PRO A 57 4.45 12.96 -24.39
C PRO A 57 5.18 11.70 -23.91
N ALA A 58 5.95 11.10 -24.82
CA ALA A 58 6.76 9.92 -24.50
C ALA A 58 7.75 10.24 -23.36
N PRO A 59 8.05 9.26 -22.49
CA PRO A 59 9.04 9.44 -21.45
C PRO A 59 10.41 9.82 -22.04
N PRO A 60 11.18 10.69 -21.40
CA PRO A 60 12.57 10.97 -21.80
C PRO A 60 13.41 9.68 -21.89
N ALA A 61 14.37 9.61 -22.81
CA ALA A 61 15.24 8.44 -22.98
C ALA A 61 15.90 7.99 -21.66
N LEU A 62 16.35 8.96 -20.83
CA LEU A 62 16.91 8.67 -19.50
C LEU A 62 15.93 7.90 -18.59
N VAL A 63 14.65 8.19 -18.65
CA VAL A 63 13.61 7.47 -17.88
C VAL A 63 13.46 6.05 -18.41
N THR A 64 13.50 5.86 -19.72
CA THR A 64 13.42 4.55 -20.36
C THR A 64 14.61 3.66 -19.97
N ASP A 65 15.83 4.21 -19.97
CA ASP A 65 17.04 3.49 -19.56
C ASP A 65 16.97 3.12 -18.07
N LYS A 66 16.55 4.04 -17.21
CA LYS A 66 16.35 3.78 -15.79
C LYS A 66 15.30 2.70 -15.56
N LEU A 67 14.19 2.73 -16.29
CA LEU A 67 13.14 1.72 -16.24
C LEU A 67 13.68 0.32 -16.55
N GLY A 68 14.44 0.18 -17.65
CA GLY A 68 15.10 -1.06 -18.01
C GLY A 68 16.04 -1.58 -16.93
N GLY A 69 16.84 -0.69 -16.34
CA GLY A 69 17.74 -1.01 -15.23
C GLY A 69 17.01 -1.55 -13.99
N LEU A 70 15.88 -0.93 -13.62
CA LEU A 70 15.08 -1.35 -12.46
C LEU A 70 14.39 -2.71 -12.68
N VAL A 71 13.86 -2.95 -13.87
CA VAL A 71 13.28 -4.26 -14.20
C VAL A 71 14.34 -5.34 -14.14
N ASN A 72 15.53 -5.11 -14.72
CA ASN A 72 16.65 -6.06 -14.65
C ASN A 72 17.11 -6.31 -13.21
N ALA A 73 17.14 -5.28 -12.35
CA ALA A 73 17.48 -5.43 -10.95
C ALA A 73 16.46 -6.31 -10.20
N ALA A 74 15.16 -6.11 -10.45
CA ALA A 74 14.11 -6.94 -9.88
C ALA A 74 14.19 -8.40 -10.36
N GLU A 75 14.48 -8.64 -11.64
CA GLU A 75 14.66 -9.99 -12.21
C GLU A 75 15.91 -10.68 -11.62
N ALA A 76 17.00 -9.95 -11.43
CA ALA A 76 18.20 -10.48 -10.79
C ALA A 76 17.93 -10.84 -9.31
N ALA A 77 17.21 -10.00 -8.58
CA ALA A 77 16.77 -10.30 -7.22
C ALA A 77 15.88 -11.54 -7.18
N ASN A 78 14.95 -11.68 -8.13
CA ASN A 78 14.11 -12.86 -8.25
C ASN A 78 14.90 -14.14 -8.57
N ALA A 79 15.93 -14.08 -9.41
CA ALA A 79 16.81 -15.20 -9.69
C ALA A 79 17.58 -15.64 -8.42
N LYS A 80 18.08 -14.67 -7.62
CA LYS A 80 18.69 -14.96 -6.31
C LYS A 80 17.68 -15.61 -5.37
N PHE A 81 16.44 -15.10 -5.32
CA PHE A 81 15.38 -15.67 -4.51
C PHE A 81 15.12 -17.13 -4.88
N SER A 82 14.93 -17.43 -6.17
CA SER A 82 14.66 -18.79 -6.67
C SER A 82 15.79 -19.77 -6.33
N THR A 83 17.05 -19.33 -6.44
CA THR A 83 18.21 -20.15 -6.05
C THR A 83 18.20 -20.48 -4.56
N ARG A 84 17.89 -19.48 -3.71
CA ARG A 84 17.83 -19.65 -2.27
C ARG A 84 16.60 -20.42 -1.81
N GLU A 85 15.49 -20.34 -2.56
CA GLU A 85 14.26 -21.08 -2.29
C GLU A 85 14.48 -22.59 -2.29
N ALA A 86 15.18 -23.12 -3.28
CA ALA A 86 15.47 -24.54 -3.34
C ALA A 86 16.21 -25.02 -2.08
N ARG A 87 17.19 -24.25 -1.62
CA ARG A 87 17.92 -24.54 -0.37
C ARG A 87 17.04 -24.42 0.87
N ALA A 88 16.24 -23.35 0.95
CA ALA A 88 15.35 -23.13 2.08
C ALA A 88 14.33 -24.28 2.22
N ARG A 89 13.71 -24.70 1.12
CA ARG A 89 12.78 -25.86 1.11
C ARG A 89 13.46 -27.14 1.60
N ALA A 90 14.71 -27.38 1.19
CA ALA A 90 15.46 -28.57 1.59
C ALA A 90 15.74 -28.61 3.10
N VAL A 91 15.93 -27.48 3.78
CA VAL A 91 16.23 -27.44 5.22
C VAL A 91 15.00 -27.20 6.09
N VAL A 92 13.98 -26.48 5.58
CA VAL A 92 12.72 -26.24 6.30
C VAL A 92 11.88 -27.48 6.42
N GLY A 93 11.82 -28.32 5.39
CA GLY A 93 11.04 -29.57 5.43
C GLY A 93 11.41 -30.48 6.62
N PRO A 94 12.68 -30.86 6.75
CA PRO A 94 13.16 -31.66 7.89
C PRO A 94 13.08 -30.97 9.26
N ALA A 95 13.08 -29.62 9.27
CA ALA A 95 12.99 -28.84 10.50
C ALA A 95 11.54 -28.59 10.97
N ALA A 96 10.53 -29.04 10.23
CA ALA A 96 9.14 -28.90 10.62
C ALA A 96 8.87 -29.60 11.96
N GLY A 97 8.35 -28.84 12.94
CA GLY A 97 8.14 -29.32 14.31
C GLY A 97 9.41 -29.45 15.17
N ALA A 98 10.56 -29.01 14.68
CA ALA A 98 11.78 -28.97 15.47
C ALA A 98 11.64 -28.01 16.67
N LYS A 99 12.27 -28.36 17.79
CA LYS A 99 12.26 -27.50 18.98
C LYS A 99 12.95 -26.16 18.67
N ILE A 100 12.31 -25.07 19.06
CA ILE A 100 12.89 -23.72 18.95
C ILE A 100 14.25 -23.69 19.64
N GLY A 101 15.25 -23.16 18.96
CA GLY A 101 16.65 -23.12 19.43
C GLY A 101 17.46 -24.36 19.12
N SER A 102 16.88 -25.41 18.50
CA SER A 102 17.65 -26.54 17.98
C SER A 102 18.46 -26.11 16.74
N GLU A 103 19.53 -26.87 16.43
CA GLU A 103 20.36 -26.60 15.25
C GLU A 103 19.58 -26.63 13.94
N SER A 104 18.69 -27.61 13.77
CA SER A 104 17.84 -27.71 12.58
C SER A 104 16.89 -26.51 12.44
N TRP A 105 16.27 -26.09 13.54
CA TRP A 105 15.42 -24.90 13.57
C TRP A 105 16.22 -23.64 13.22
N ALA A 106 17.40 -23.46 13.82
CA ALA A 106 18.26 -22.30 13.55
C ALA A 106 18.70 -22.25 12.07
N THR A 107 19.13 -23.40 11.53
CA THR A 107 19.54 -23.50 10.12
C THR A 107 18.38 -23.13 9.17
N ALA A 108 17.19 -23.62 9.43
CA ALA A 108 16.00 -23.33 8.65
C ALA A 108 15.61 -21.84 8.75
N THR A 109 15.67 -21.26 9.96
CA THR A 109 15.39 -19.83 10.17
C THR A 109 16.36 -18.93 9.39
N ILE A 110 17.66 -19.28 9.39
CA ILE A 110 18.67 -18.54 8.61
C ILE A 110 18.37 -18.64 7.10
N ALA A 111 17.95 -19.81 6.62
CA ALA A 111 17.62 -19.97 5.20
C ALA A 111 16.38 -19.14 4.79
N VAL A 112 15.37 -19.04 5.64
CA VAL A 112 14.22 -18.16 5.41
C VAL A 112 14.64 -16.68 5.42
N ALA A 113 15.48 -16.26 6.38
CA ALA A 113 16.00 -14.89 6.43
C ALA A 113 16.79 -14.51 5.16
N GLN A 114 17.51 -15.47 4.56
CA GLN A 114 18.19 -15.24 3.27
C GLN A 114 17.21 -15.02 2.10
N LEU A 115 16.05 -15.67 2.11
CA LEU A 115 14.97 -15.39 1.16
C LEU A 115 14.38 -14.00 1.36
N GLU A 116 14.15 -13.61 2.60
CA GLU A 116 13.65 -12.27 2.95
C GLU A 116 14.61 -11.18 2.44
N ALA A 117 15.91 -11.39 2.59
CA ALA A 117 16.90 -10.47 2.05
C ALA A 117 16.84 -10.35 0.51
N ALA A 118 16.66 -11.46 -0.21
CA ALA A 118 16.50 -11.42 -1.66
C ALA A 118 15.20 -10.72 -2.10
N ARG A 119 14.10 -10.94 -1.35
CA ARG A 119 12.84 -10.23 -1.58
C ARG A 119 13.01 -8.72 -1.35
N ALA A 120 13.73 -8.33 -0.31
CA ALA A 120 13.99 -6.91 -0.03
C ALA A 120 14.70 -6.20 -1.21
N GLU A 121 15.62 -6.88 -1.90
CA GLU A 121 16.24 -6.34 -3.11
C GLU A 121 15.20 -6.07 -4.22
N ALA A 122 14.22 -6.98 -4.43
CA ALA A 122 13.13 -6.77 -5.40
C ALA A 122 12.21 -5.61 -4.99
N MET A 123 11.96 -5.46 -3.68
CA MET A 123 11.15 -4.35 -3.13
C MET A 123 11.81 -2.99 -3.34
N LEU A 124 13.14 -2.89 -3.30
CA LEU A 124 13.85 -1.64 -3.62
C LEU A 124 13.60 -1.24 -5.07
N ALA A 125 13.72 -2.18 -6.01
CA ALA A 125 13.42 -1.90 -7.41
C ALA A 125 11.95 -1.50 -7.63
N LEU A 126 11.00 -2.12 -6.91
CA LEU A 126 9.59 -1.74 -6.95
C LEU A 126 9.36 -0.32 -6.43
N SER A 127 10.00 0.04 -5.32
CA SER A 127 9.90 1.41 -4.76
C SER A 127 10.39 2.46 -5.75
N ASP A 128 11.48 2.20 -6.46
CA ASP A 128 12.00 3.11 -7.48
C ASP A 128 11.07 3.20 -8.70
N LEU A 129 10.42 2.09 -9.09
CA LEU A 129 9.38 2.08 -10.13
C LEU A 129 8.15 2.88 -9.72
N ASP A 130 7.73 2.79 -8.44
CA ASP A 130 6.63 3.59 -7.88
C ASP A 130 6.94 5.09 -7.96
N MET A 131 8.17 5.49 -7.65
CA MET A 131 8.60 6.89 -7.77
C MET A 131 8.56 7.36 -9.22
N LEU A 132 9.07 6.56 -10.18
CA LEU A 132 9.02 6.91 -11.60
C LEU A 132 7.59 7.03 -12.12
N TYR A 133 6.71 6.11 -11.72
CA TYR A 133 5.31 6.12 -12.10
C TYR A 133 4.59 7.37 -11.60
N ASN A 134 4.80 7.71 -10.33
CA ASN A 134 4.20 8.90 -9.73
C ASN A 134 4.72 10.19 -10.40
N ASP A 135 6.03 10.28 -10.66
CA ASP A 135 6.63 11.43 -11.33
C ASP A 135 6.05 11.63 -12.75
N ALA A 136 6.00 10.56 -13.55
CA ALA A 136 5.40 10.61 -14.87
C ALA A 136 3.93 11.03 -14.82
N SER A 137 3.15 10.47 -13.88
CA SER A 137 1.73 10.78 -13.73
C SER A 137 1.49 12.23 -13.34
N VAL A 138 2.27 12.78 -12.41
CA VAL A 138 2.15 14.18 -11.97
C VAL A 138 2.54 15.16 -13.07
N ASN A 139 3.55 14.81 -13.88
CA ASN A 139 4.02 15.65 -14.97
C ASN A 139 3.22 15.47 -16.29
N GLY A 140 2.16 14.67 -16.30
CA GLY A 140 1.33 14.42 -17.49
C GLY A 140 2.07 13.69 -18.60
N GLN A 141 3.12 12.93 -18.27
CA GLN A 141 3.88 12.09 -19.22
C GLN A 141 3.22 10.73 -19.39
N GLU A 142 3.64 10.00 -20.43
CA GLU A 142 3.20 8.61 -20.61
C GLU A 142 3.68 7.74 -19.43
N ALA A 143 2.74 7.22 -18.63
CA ALA A 143 3.00 6.41 -17.46
C ALA A 143 2.62 4.93 -17.65
N GLN A 144 1.98 4.56 -18.75
CA GLN A 144 1.46 3.20 -18.97
C GLN A 144 2.59 2.17 -19.05
N THR A 145 3.67 2.49 -19.76
CA THR A 145 4.84 1.61 -19.88
C THR A 145 5.51 1.38 -18.52
N ILE A 146 5.61 2.45 -17.71
CA ILE A 146 6.16 2.35 -16.34
C ILE A 146 5.21 1.53 -15.46
N GLY A 147 3.89 1.75 -15.59
CA GLY A 147 2.87 0.98 -14.89
C GLY A 147 2.96 -0.52 -15.20
N ALA A 148 3.09 -0.90 -16.47
CA ALA A 148 3.24 -2.30 -16.87
C ALA A 148 4.51 -2.96 -16.29
N ALA A 149 5.64 -2.23 -16.26
CA ALA A 149 6.86 -2.71 -15.62
C ALA A 149 6.70 -2.88 -14.11
N ARG A 150 6.06 -1.93 -13.46
CA ARG A 150 5.70 -1.97 -12.03
C ARG A 150 4.83 -3.19 -11.71
N ASP A 151 3.77 -3.42 -12.48
CA ASP A 151 2.85 -4.57 -12.28
C ASP A 151 3.57 -5.91 -12.43
N LYS A 152 4.52 -6.00 -13.36
CA LYS A 152 5.38 -7.16 -13.50
C LYS A 152 6.18 -7.45 -12.22
N VAL A 153 6.80 -6.42 -11.63
CA VAL A 153 7.58 -6.56 -10.40
C VAL A 153 6.69 -6.85 -9.19
N ILE A 154 5.50 -6.25 -9.10
CA ILE A 154 4.48 -6.59 -8.09
C ILE A 154 4.17 -8.09 -8.15
N GLY A 155 3.96 -8.63 -9.34
CA GLY A 155 3.71 -10.06 -9.52
C GLY A 155 4.89 -10.94 -9.08
N LEU A 156 6.14 -10.51 -9.24
CA LEU A 156 7.32 -11.21 -8.71
C LEU A 156 7.32 -11.22 -7.18
N VAL A 157 7.14 -10.06 -6.56
CA VAL A 157 7.12 -9.91 -5.09
C VAL A 157 5.97 -10.72 -4.48
N ALA A 158 4.78 -10.69 -5.06
CA ALA A 158 3.63 -11.45 -4.57
C ALA A 158 3.90 -12.97 -4.54
N ARG A 159 4.57 -13.51 -5.55
CA ARG A 159 4.99 -14.93 -5.54
C ARG A 159 6.03 -15.23 -4.46
N GLN A 160 6.99 -14.33 -4.24
CA GLN A 160 7.99 -14.46 -3.18
C GLN A 160 7.32 -14.43 -1.79
N ASP A 161 6.31 -13.59 -1.58
CA ASP A 161 5.52 -13.52 -0.36
C ASP A 161 4.79 -14.85 -0.07
N GLN A 162 4.20 -15.46 -1.10
CA GLN A 162 3.54 -16.76 -0.95
C GLN A 162 4.52 -17.86 -0.49
N VAL A 163 5.71 -17.91 -1.09
CA VAL A 163 6.76 -18.87 -0.71
C VAL A 163 7.22 -18.63 0.74
N LEU A 164 7.46 -17.37 1.11
CA LEU A 164 7.87 -17.01 2.47
C LEU A 164 6.79 -17.39 3.49
N ALA A 165 5.53 -17.10 3.20
CA ALA A 165 4.41 -17.47 4.06
C ALA A 165 4.32 -19.00 4.25
N GLU A 166 4.45 -19.77 3.17
CA GLU A 166 4.46 -21.24 3.23
C GLU A 166 5.59 -21.75 4.15
N LEU A 167 6.83 -21.27 3.93
CA LEU A 167 7.99 -21.74 4.68
C LEU A 167 7.92 -21.36 6.16
N ARG A 168 7.48 -20.14 6.48
CA ARG A 168 7.26 -19.71 7.87
C ARG A 168 6.19 -20.56 8.57
N ASN A 169 5.07 -20.82 7.91
CA ASN A 169 4.02 -21.67 8.45
C ASN A 169 4.53 -23.09 8.76
N ARG A 170 5.41 -23.65 7.93
CA ARG A 170 6.02 -24.96 8.18
C ARG A 170 6.97 -24.97 9.39
N LEU A 171 7.64 -23.84 9.67
CA LEU A 171 8.49 -23.70 10.84
C LEU A 171 7.72 -23.41 12.13
N GLY A 172 6.43 -23.05 12.05
CA GLY A 172 5.62 -22.64 13.19
C GLY A 172 5.98 -21.24 13.69
N SER A 173 6.52 -20.39 12.83
CA SER A 173 6.92 -19.00 13.11
C SER A 173 6.04 -17.98 12.43
#